data_67a6bb789d43e77c50f8b586662eec9e
#
_entry.id   67a6bb789d43e77c50f8b586662eec9e
#
_cell.length_a   1.000
_cell.length_b   1.000
_cell.length_c   1.000
_cell.angle_alpha   90.00
_cell.angle_beta   90.00
_cell.angle_gamma   90.00
#
_symmetry.space_group_name_H-M   'P 1'
#
loop_
_entity.id
_entity.type
_entity.pdbx_description
1 polymer ?
#
loop_
_entity_poly.entity_id
_entity_poly.type
_entity_poly.pdbx_seq_one_letter_code
_entity_poly.pdbx_strand_id
1 'polypeptide(L)'
;NVSARASQVAALTNTLVEVPMSMDHPYWRADSDFDPEFHIRHIALPKPGDWRQLCIQVSRLHARQLDRAHPLWEMYIIEGLDNIKGYPPGCFAVMTKMHHAAVDGASGVEIAAAIHDLGPLPPTEPQARVGKSEKVPSNLELIWRAQINTIKTPLRFISVARNTIPGFAKFASGLYKGKLSRIKDIPRTRFNTNVSPHRVFDAV
;
A
#
# COMPACT_ATOMS: atom_id res chain seq x y z
N ASN A 1 3.35 21.09 -5.41
CA ASN A 1 4.61 20.44 -5.76
C ASN A 1 4.73 18.95 -5.32
N VAL A 2 3.63 18.35 -4.86
CA VAL A 2 3.54 16.93 -4.47
C VAL A 2 3.90 16.01 -5.64
N SER A 3 3.43 16.33 -6.86
CA SER A 3 3.71 15.54 -8.07
C SER A 3 5.20 15.37 -8.36
N ALA A 4 5.97 16.46 -8.28
CA ALA A 4 7.42 16.41 -8.52
C ALA A 4 8.16 15.62 -7.44
N ARG A 5 7.68 15.64 -6.20
CA ARG A 5 8.27 14.84 -5.10
C ARG A 5 7.87 13.38 -5.17
N ALA A 6 6.62 13.08 -5.52
CA ALA A 6 6.17 11.72 -5.71
C ALA A 6 7.02 10.98 -6.76
N SER A 7 7.42 11.68 -7.83
CA SER A 7 8.30 11.13 -8.88
C SER A 7 9.71 10.75 -8.39
N GLN A 8 10.12 11.20 -7.19
CA GLN A 8 11.44 10.88 -6.61
C GLN A 8 11.42 9.70 -5.65
N VAL A 9 10.23 9.27 -5.23
CA VAL A 9 10.05 8.19 -4.26
C VAL A 9 9.77 6.89 -4.99
N ALA A 10 10.69 5.93 -4.94
CA ALA A 10 10.58 4.66 -5.65
C ALA A 10 9.29 3.89 -5.31
N ALA A 11 8.83 3.93 -4.06
CA ALA A 11 7.58 3.30 -3.65
C ALA A 11 6.33 3.90 -4.34
N LEU A 12 6.42 5.14 -4.80
CA LEU A 12 5.34 5.84 -5.50
C LEU A 12 5.43 5.77 -7.02
N THR A 13 6.55 5.28 -7.57
CA THR A 13 6.78 5.18 -9.01
C THR A 13 6.93 3.75 -9.51
N ASN A 14 6.92 2.76 -8.61
CA ASN A 14 7.07 1.36 -9.00
C ASN A 14 5.71 0.69 -9.16
N THR A 15 5.55 -0.06 -10.25
CA THR A 15 4.43 -0.96 -10.51
C THR A 15 4.73 -2.38 -10.08
N LEU A 16 3.70 -3.13 -9.76
CA LEU A 16 3.79 -4.55 -9.42
C LEU A 16 3.64 -5.39 -10.69
N VAL A 17 4.66 -6.18 -11.01
CA VAL A 17 4.63 -7.12 -12.13
C VAL A 17 4.39 -8.52 -11.60
N GLU A 18 3.24 -9.10 -11.95
CA GLU A 18 2.90 -10.47 -11.57
C GLU A 18 3.59 -11.49 -12.49
N VAL A 19 4.07 -12.56 -11.87
CA VAL A 19 4.64 -13.68 -12.63
C VAL A 19 3.50 -14.55 -13.16
N PRO A 20 3.52 -14.94 -14.46
CA PRO A 20 2.50 -15.82 -15.03
C PRO A 20 2.29 -17.08 -14.19
N MET A 21 1.03 -17.49 -14.04
CA MET A 21 0.61 -18.67 -13.26
C MET A 21 1.04 -18.66 -11.78
N SER A 22 1.40 -17.49 -11.24
CA SER A 22 1.91 -17.37 -9.86
C SER A 22 3.12 -18.28 -9.56
N MET A 23 3.99 -18.49 -10.55
CA MET A 23 5.16 -19.36 -10.43
C MET A 23 6.25 -18.78 -9.53
N ASP A 24 6.21 -17.49 -9.24
CA ASP A 24 7.13 -16.80 -8.34
C ASP A 24 6.42 -15.61 -7.69
N HIS A 25 7.10 -14.97 -6.73
CA HIS A 25 6.62 -13.72 -6.14
C HIS A 25 6.60 -12.59 -7.17
N PRO A 26 5.65 -11.64 -7.05
CA PRO A 26 5.63 -10.45 -7.90
C PRO A 26 6.92 -9.64 -7.75
N TYR A 27 7.28 -8.92 -8.80
CA TYR A 27 8.44 -8.02 -8.84
C TYR A 27 8.00 -6.56 -8.88
N TRP A 28 8.75 -5.70 -8.22
CA TRP A 28 8.62 -4.26 -8.38
C TRP A 28 9.45 -3.79 -9.57
N ARG A 29 8.87 -2.93 -10.38
CA ARG A 29 9.50 -2.33 -11.56
C ARG A 29 9.18 -0.84 -11.58
N ALA A 30 10.19 0.00 -11.91
CA ALA A 30 9.96 1.40 -12.17
C ALA A 30 8.98 1.58 -13.34
N ASP A 31 7.95 2.39 -13.13
CA ASP A 31 6.99 2.73 -14.17
C ASP A 31 7.63 3.76 -15.13
N SER A 32 7.79 3.39 -16.41
CA SER A 32 8.33 4.28 -17.44
C SER A 32 7.36 5.37 -17.85
N ASP A 33 6.08 5.12 -17.64
CA ASP A 33 4.97 5.98 -18.06
C ASP A 33 4.25 6.59 -16.85
N PHE A 34 4.98 6.75 -15.73
CA PHE A 34 4.42 7.30 -14.51
C PHE A 34 3.82 8.68 -14.73
N ASP A 35 2.51 8.76 -14.57
CA ASP A 35 1.73 9.99 -14.67
C ASP A 35 1.21 10.41 -13.29
N PRO A 36 1.74 11.48 -12.68
CA PRO A 36 1.24 11.97 -11.41
C PRO A 36 -0.24 12.38 -11.44
N GLU A 37 -0.78 12.83 -12.59
CA GLU A 37 -2.17 13.25 -12.71
C GLU A 37 -3.14 12.08 -12.61
N PHE A 38 -2.70 10.88 -12.98
CA PHE A 38 -3.47 9.66 -12.73
C PHE A 38 -3.67 9.41 -11.23
N HIS A 39 -2.67 9.71 -10.43
CA HIS A 39 -2.63 9.41 -9.00
C HIS A 39 -3.20 10.53 -8.12
N ILE A 40 -3.05 11.79 -8.54
CA ILE A 40 -3.48 12.96 -7.75
C ILE A 40 -4.72 13.55 -8.37
N ARG A 41 -5.84 13.45 -7.70
CA ARG A 41 -7.15 13.84 -8.22
C ARG A 41 -7.79 14.90 -7.36
N HIS A 42 -8.39 15.90 -7.99
CA HIS A 42 -9.22 16.91 -7.35
C HIS A 42 -10.69 16.52 -7.44
N ILE A 43 -11.38 16.60 -6.32
CA ILE A 43 -12.83 16.40 -6.23
C ILE A 43 -13.44 17.47 -5.34
N ALA A 44 -14.67 17.87 -5.64
CA ALA A 44 -15.42 18.78 -4.79
C ALA A 44 -16.64 18.06 -4.19
N LEU A 45 -16.93 18.36 -2.92
CA LEU A 45 -18.16 17.90 -2.29
C LEU A 45 -19.35 18.68 -2.84
N PRO A 46 -20.51 18.04 -2.99
CA PRO A 46 -21.75 18.76 -3.27
C PRO A 46 -22.14 19.63 -2.09
N LYS A 47 -22.88 20.70 -2.35
CA LYS A 47 -23.43 21.50 -1.24
C LYS A 47 -24.42 20.65 -0.41
N PRO A 48 -24.42 20.79 0.91
CA PRO A 48 -23.82 21.85 1.70
C PRO A 48 -22.33 21.64 2.08
N GLY A 49 -21.66 20.56 1.72
CA GLY A 49 -20.26 20.32 2.06
C GLY A 49 -20.06 20.02 3.55
N ASP A 50 -20.88 19.15 4.10
CA ASP A 50 -20.86 18.78 5.50
C ASP A 50 -20.00 17.54 5.78
N TRP A 51 -19.80 17.24 7.06
CA TRP A 51 -19.03 16.08 7.54
C TRP A 51 -19.57 14.75 6.98
N ARG A 52 -20.88 14.60 6.92
CA ARG A 52 -21.51 13.37 6.41
C ARG A 52 -21.17 13.13 4.94
N GLN A 53 -21.21 14.19 4.13
CA GLN A 53 -20.84 14.08 2.70
C GLN A 53 -19.37 13.71 2.53
N LEU A 54 -18.48 14.30 3.34
CA LEU A 54 -17.08 13.94 3.36
C LEU A 54 -16.91 12.45 3.70
N CYS A 55 -17.52 11.97 4.77
CA CYS A 55 -17.43 10.56 5.19
C CYS A 55 -17.94 9.60 4.13
N ILE A 56 -19.07 9.91 3.48
CA ILE A 56 -19.61 9.09 2.38
C ILE A 56 -18.61 9.06 1.21
N GLN A 57 -18.06 10.18 0.83
CA GLN A 57 -17.12 10.27 -0.29
C GLN A 57 -15.83 9.49 0.00
N VAL A 58 -15.24 9.69 1.18
CA VAL A 58 -14.05 8.96 1.61
C VAL A 58 -14.31 7.44 1.65
N SER A 59 -15.47 7.01 2.19
CA SER A 59 -15.84 5.59 2.22
C SER A 59 -15.93 4.98 0.82
N ARG A 60 -16.52 5.70 -0.14
CA ARG A 60 -16.64 5.27 -1.54
C ARG A 60 -15.28 5.15 -2.21
N LEU A 61 -14.41 6.14 -2.01
CA LEU A 61 -13.05 6.13 -2.57
C LEU A 61 -12.21 5.02 -1.96
N HIS A 62 -12.30 4.83 -0.65
CA HIS A 62 -11.54 3.79 0.05
C HIS A 62 -11.99 2.38 -0.34
N ALA A 63 -13.28 2.18 -0.62
CA ALA A 63 -13.83 0.87 -1.01
C ALA A 63 -13.41 0.43 -2.43
N ARG A 64 -13.03 1.35 -3.31
CA ARG A 64 -12.55 1.01 -4.65
C ARG A 64 -11.21 0.30 -4.56
N GLN A 65 -10.96 -0.65 -5.43
CA GLN A 65 -9.64 -1.26 -5.56
C GLN A 65 -8.70 -0.30 -6.28
N LEU A 66 -7.41 -0.34 -5.91
CA LEU A 66 -6.35 0.32 -6.66
C LEU A 66 -6.12 -0.40 -7.98
N ASP A 67 -5.84 0.36 -9.03
CA ASP A 67 -5.46 -0.22 -10.32
C ASP A 67 -4.05 -0.83 -10.21
N ARG A 68 -3.94 -2.11 -10.50
CA ARG A 68 -2.69 -2.86 -10.40
C ARG A 68 -1.77 -2.67 -11.62
N ALA A 69 -2.27 -2.04 -12.68
CA ALA A 69 -1.46 -1.66 -13.83
C ALA A 69 -0.57 -0.44 -13.55
N HIS A 70 -0.87 0.30 -12.49
CA HIS A 70 -0.17 1.51 -12.06
C HIS A 70 0.47 1.33 -10.67
N PRO A 71 1.35 2.26 -10.23
CA PRO A 71 1.81 2.34 -8.85
C PRO A 71 0.65 2.31 -7.85
N LEU A 72 0.78 1.54 -6.77
CA LEU A 72 -0.33 1.16 -5.91
C LEU A 72 -0.70 2.23 -4.88
N TRP A 73 -0.99 3.43 -5.34
CA TRP A 73 -1.45 4.54 -4.50
C TRP A 73 -2.33 5.52 -5.26
N GLU A 74 -3.15 6.26 -4.54
CA GLU A 74 -3.99 7.37 -5.03
C GLU A 74 -4.06 8.46 -3.96
N MET A 75 -4.10 9.72 -4.37
CA MET A 75 -4.30 10.88 -3.52
C MET A 75 -5.49 11.70 -4.04
N TYR A 76 -6.35 12.11 -3.13
CA TYR A 76 -7.52 12.93 -3.44
C TYR A 76 -7.43 14.22 -2.65
N ILE A 77 -7.51 15.34 -3.34
CA ILE A 77 -7.71 16.66 -2.75
C ILE A 77 -9.21 16.92 -2.81
N ILE A 78 -9.84 17.02 -1.65
CA ILE A 78 -11.30 17.11 -1.51
C ILE A 78 -11.63 18.52 -1.05
N GLU A 79 -12.27 19.29 -1.93
CA GLU A 79 -12.68 20.68 -1.69
C GLU A 79 -14.17 20.77 -1.34
N GLY A 80 -14.63 21.97 -0.98
CA GLY A 80 -16.04 22.23 -0.69
C GLY A 80 -16.46 21.79 0.73
N LEU A 81 -15.55 21.89 1.70
CA LEU A 81 -15.81 21.57 3.11
C LEU A 81 -16.33 22.78 3.88
N ASP A 82 -17.31 23.50 3.30
CA ASP A 82 -17.74 24.80 3.80
C ASP A 82 -18.63 24.73 5.06
N ASN A 83 -19.25 23.58 5.33
CA ASN A 83 -20.16 23.37 6.46
C ASN A 83 -19.64 22.29 7.46
N ILE A 84 -18.35 22.21 7.62
CA ILE A 84 -17.75 21.34 8.65
C ILE A 84 -17.48 22.18 9.89
N LYS A 85 -18.19 21.87 10.96
CA LYS A 85 -18.05 22.59 12.24
C LYS A 85 -16.61 22.50 12.78
N GLY A 86 -16.04 23.65 13.13
CA GLY A 86 -14.68 23.72 13.66
C GLY A 86 -13.58 23.97 12.62
N TYR A 87 -13.93 24.03 11.34
CA TYR A 87 -12.99 24.34 10.26
C TYR A 87 -13.38 25.65 9.55
N PRO A 88 -12.41 26.48 9.15
CA PRO A 88 -12.69 27.69 8.41
C PRO A 88 -13.20 27.41 7.00
N PRO A 89 -14.00 28.31 6.39
CA PRO A 89 -14.40 28.21 5.00
C PRO A 89 -13.18 28.14 4.07
N GLY A 90 -13.31 27.39 2.96
CA GLY A 90 -12.22 27.21 2.00
C GLY A 90 -11.20 26.16 2.40
N CYS A 91 -11.44 25.39 3.46
CA CYS A 91 -10.64 24.21 3.80
C CYS A 91 -10.76 23.13 2.72
N PHE A 92 -9.72 22.34 2.61
CA PHE A 92 -9.72 21.10 1.83
C PHE A 92 -9.22 19.94 2.69
N ALA A 93 -9.60 18.73 2.33
CA ALA A 93 -9.07 17.51 2.93
C ALA A 93 -8.16 16.81 1.93
N VAL A 94 -7.11 16.18 2.45
CA VAL A 94 -6.25 15.29 1.65
C VAL A 94 -6.49 13.87 2.12
N MET A 95 -6.93 13.01 1.20
CA MET A 95 -7.06 11.58 1.42
C MET A 95 -6.00 10.86 0.60
N THR A 96 -5.12 10.13 1.26
CA THR A 96 -4.14 9.27 0.61
C THR A 96 -4.49 7.81 0.84
N LYS A 97 -4.46 7.03 -0.24
CA LYS A 97 -4.76 5.60 -0.23
C LYS A 97 -3.57 4.86 -0.82
N MET A 98 -3.03 3.91 -0.09
CA MET A 98 -1.86 3.13 -0.49
C MET A 98 -2.11 1.64 -0.23
N HIS A 99 -1.58 0.79 -1.11
CA HIS A 99 -1.60 -0.65 -0.88
C HIS A 99 -0.50 -1.03 0.10
N HIS A 100 -0.83 -1.86 1.07
CA HIS A 100 0.11 -2.25 2.13
C HIS A 100 1.33 -3.04 1.62
N ALA A 101 1.26 -3.61 0.41
CA ALA A 101 2.43 -4.23 -0.23
C ALA A 101 3.50 -3.21 -0.64
N ALA A 102 3.13 -1.95 -0.91
CA ALA A 102 4.05 -0.88 -1.31
C ALA A 102 4.64 -0.14 -0.12
N VAL A 103 3.95 -0.15 1.03
CA VAL A 103 4.26 0.71 2.18
C VAL A 103 4.00 -0.05 3.47
N ASP A 104 5.02 -0.21 4.29
CA ASP A 104 4.87 -0.62 5.69
C ASP A 104 4.69 0.59 6.61
N GLY A 105 4.49 0.36 7.91
CA GLY A 105 4.23 1.42 8.87
C GLY A 105 5.34 2.47 8.96
N ALA A 106 6.61 2.08 8.88
CA ALA A 106 7.75 2.98 8.94
C ALA A 106 7.91 3.75 7.62
N SER A 107 7.86 3.07 6.49
CA SER A 107 7.95 3.67 5.14
C SER A 107 6.80 4.66 4.88
N GLY A 108 5.62 4.44 5.46
CA GLY A 108 4.49 5.36 5.33
C GLY A 108 4.77 6.74 5.91
N VAL A 109 5.44 6.80 7.05
CA VAL A 109 5.87 8.07 7.66
C VAL A 109 6.95 8.74 6.83
N GLU A 110 7.91 7.99 6.31
CA GLU A 110 8.97 8.53 5.44
C GLU A 110 8.41 9.09 4.13
N ILE A 111 7.46 8.39 3.51
CA ILE A 111 6.77 8.87 2.30
C ILE A 111 5.98 10.14 2.61
N ALA A 112 5.22 10.17 3.70
CA ALA A 112 4.49 11.36 4.10
C ALA A 112 5.44 12.56 4.31
N ALA A 113 6.57 12.36 4.98
CA ALA A 113 7.58 13.40 5.17
C ALA A 113 8.24 13.84 3.84
N ALA A 114 8.40 12.92 2.88
CA ALA A 114 8.99 13.22 1.58
C ALA A 114 8.09 14.08 0.69
N ILE A 115 6.76 13.89 0.76
CA ILE A 115 5.80 14.60 -0.09
C ILE A 115 5.20 15.86 0.55
N HIS A 116 5.35 16.03 1.85
CA HIS A 116 4.87 17.22 2.57
C HIS A 116 6.01 18.14 2.98
N ASP A 117 5.68 19.41 3.15
CA ASP A 117 6.60 20.42 3.71
C ASP A 117 6.31 20.63 5.19
N LEU A 118 7.36 20.96 5.94
CA LEU A 118 7.24 21.36 7.35
C LEU A 118 6.87 22.84 7.52
N GLY A 119 6.82 23.61 6.43
CA GLY A 119 6.53 25.03 6.43
C GLY A 119 5.67 25.47 5.25
N PRO A 120 5.04 26.66 5.34
CA PRO A 120 4.13 27.16 4.31
C PRO A 120 4.83 27.67 3.04
N LEU A 121 6.14 27.84 3.06
CA LEU A 121 6.90 28.29 1.90
C LEU A 121 7.38 27.09 1.10
N PRO A 122 7.08 27.04 -0.21
CA PRO A 122 7.60 25.98 -1.06
C PRO A 122 9.12 26.05 -1.10
N PRO A 123 9.86 24.95 -0.88
CA PRO A 123 11.27 24.91 -1.10
C PRO A 123 11.58 25.12 -2.59
N THR A 124 12.81 25.54 -2.87
CA THR A 124 13.36 25.62 -4.23
C THR A 124 13.10 24.30 -4.95
N GLU A 125 12.61 24.37 -6.17
CA GLU A 125 12.09 23.23 -6.95
C GLU A 125 12.95 21.97 -6.85
N PRO A 126 12.38 20.84 -6.44
CA PRO A 126 13.10 19.58 -6.46
C PRO A 126 13.38 19.21 -7.92
N GLN A 127 14.64 18.97 -8.26
CA GLN A 127 14.99 18.46 -9.58
C GLN A 127 14.34 17.09 -9.76
N ALA A 128 13.47 16.97 -10.76
CA ALA A 128 12.86 15.70 -11.13
C ALA A 128 13.99 14.71 -11.49
N ARG A 129 14.15 13.67 -10.68
CA ARG A 129 14.99 12.55 -11.07
C ARG A 129 14.19 11.77 -12.10
N VAL A 130 14.57 11.90 -13.37
CA VAL A 130 14.10 10.97 -14.41
C VAL A 130 14.66 9.59 -14.04
N GLY A 131 13.81 8.75 -13.50
CA GLY A 131 14.17 7.36 -13.24
C GLY A 131 14.61 6.71 -14.55
N LYS A 132 15.69 5.92 -14.51
CA LYS A 132 16.08 5.12 -15.68
C LYS A 132 14.93 4.18 -16.00
N SER A 133 14.35 4.33 -17.21
CA SER A 133 13.34 3.43 -17.72
C SER A 133 13.92 2.00 -17.73
N GLU A 134 13.38 1.13 -16.88
CA GLU A 134 13.70 -0.29 -16.94
C GLU A 134 12.82 -0.96 -18.00
N LYS A 135 13.46 -1.75 -18.89
CA LYS A 135 12.71 -2.53 -19.89
C LYS A 135 11.74 -3.48 -19.19
N VAL A 136 10.52 -3.54 -19.71
CA VAL A 136 9.54 -4.53 -19.27
C VAL A 136 10.10 -5.92 -19.53
N PRO A 137 10.33 -6.76 -18.50
CA PRO A 137 10.79 -8.13 -18.75
C PRO A 137 9.71 -8.89 -19.50
N SER A 138 10.09 -9.66 -20.50
CA SER A 138 9.15 -10.50 -21.23
C SER A 138 8.60 -11.61 -20.34
N ASN A 139 7.41 -12.15 -20.69
CA ASN A 139 6.84 -13.27 -19.95
C ASN A 139 7.80 -14.49 -19.92
N LEU A 140 8.56 -14.70 -20.97
CA LEU A 140 9.58 -15.76 -21.04
C LEU A 140 10.72 -15.49 -20.04
N GLU A 141 11.17 -14.26 -19.95
CA GLU A 141 12.19 -13.86 -18.96
C GLU A 141 11.72 -14.06 -17.54
N LEU A 142 10.46 -13.68 -17.24
CA LEU A 142 9.85 -13.88 -15.92
C LEU A 142 9.75 -15.37 -15.58
N ILE A 143 9.34 -16.21 -16.52
CA ILE A 143 9.30 -17.68 -16.34
C ILE A 143 10.70 -18.25 -16.11
N TRP A 144 11.71 -17.82 -16.88
CA TRP A 144 13.09 -18.23 -16.66
C TRP A 144 13.63 -17.84 -15.29
N ARG A 145 13.36 -16.61 -14.86
CA ARG A 145 13.75 -16.14 -13.50
C ARG A 145 13.07 -16.98 -12.42
N ALA A 146 11.77 -17.29 -12.59
CA ALA A 146 11.02 -18.15 -11.68
C ALA A 146 11.62 -19.56 -11.60
N GLN A 147 12.01 -20.17 -12.73
CA GLN A 147 12.66 -21.48 -12.75
C GLN A 147 14.00 -21.46 -12.01
N ILE A 148 14.83 -20.46 -12.24
CA ILE A 148 16.12 -20.31 -11.53
C ILE A 148 15.89 -20.13 -10.02
N ASN A 149 14.89 -19.35 -9.62
CA ASN A 149 14.55 -19.18 -8.21
C ASN A 149 14.04 -20.49 -7.60
N THR A 150 13.23 -21.25 -8.32
CA THR A 150 12.75 -22.57 -7.88
C THR A 150 13.90 -23.54 -7.63
N ILE A 151 14.94 -23.55 -8.47
CA ILE A 151 16.13 -24.39 -8.29
C ILE A 151 16.95 -23.95 -7.05
N LYS A 152 16.98 -22.66 -6.75
CA LYS A 152 17.68 -22.10 -5.58
C LYS A 152 16.90 -22.24 -4.28
N THR A 153 15.58 -22.39 -4.36
CA THR A 153 14.67 -22.46 -3.20
C THR A 153 14.98 -23.63 -2.26
N PRO A 154 15.29 -24.88 -2.72
CA PRO A 154 15.63 -25.97 -1.82
C PRO A 154 16.83 -25.67 -0.91
N LEU A 155 17.85 -24.99 -1.44
CA LEU A 155 19.04 -24.62 -0.65
C LEU A 155 18.70 -23.60 0.44
N ARG A 156 17.83 -22.64 0.12
CA ARG A 156 17.29 -21.69 1.12
C ARG A 156 16.38 -22.39 2.14
N PHE A 157 15.56 -23.33 1.66
CA PHE A 157 14.68 -24.10 2.51
C PHE A 157 15.43 -24.94 3.54
N ILE A 158 16.55 -25.55 3.16
CA ILE A 158 17.43 -26.30 4.08
C ILE A 158 17.94 -25.40 5.20
N SER A 159 18.37 -24.17 4.89
CA SER A 159 18.84 -23.23 5.91
C SER A 159 17.72 -22.78 6.84
N VAL A 160 16.53 -22.49 6.30
CA VAL A 160 15.34 -22.14 7.09
C VAL A 160 14.89 -23.33 7.95
N ALA A 161 14.80 -24.53 7.37
CA ALA A 161 14.40 -25.74 8.08
C ALA A 161 15.36 -26.04 9.24
N ARG A 162 16.67 -25.95 9.00
CA ARG A 162 17.68 -26.15 10.05
C ARG A 162 17.47 -25.23 11.24
N ASN A 163 17.06 -23.98 11.01
CA ASN A 163 16.82 -23.00 12.08
C ASN A 163 15.43 -23.14 12.70
N THR A 164 14.44 -23.66 11.97
CA THR A 164 13.03 -23.73 12.39
C THR A 164 12.69 -25.06 13.07
N ILE A 165 13.30 -26.17 12.66
CA ILE A 165 13.04 -27.51 13.20
C ILE A 165 13.19 -27.57 14.72
N PRO A 166 14.24 -27.01 15.37
CA PRO A 166 14.36 -27.01 16.81
C PRO A 166 13.21 -26.28 17.53
N GLY A 167 12.76 -25.16 16.94
CA GLY A 167 11.61 -24.39 17.44
C GLY A 167 10.30 -25.17 17.30
N PHE A 168 10.10 -25.80 16.14
CA PHE A 168 8.92 -26.64 15.87
C PHE A 168 8.87 -27.88 16.77
N ALA A 169 10.01 -28.52 17.02
CA ALA A 169 10.11 -29.65 17.96
C ALA A 169 9.72 -29.24 19.40
N LYS A 170 10.17 -28.06 19.86
CA LYS A 170 9.76 -27.50 21.16
C LYS A 170 8.27 -27.20 21.21
N PHE A 171 7.72 -26.61 20.13
CA PHE A 171 6.29 -26.32 20.01
C PHE A 171 5.45 -27.61 20.02
N ALA A 172 5.82 -28.62 19.21
CA ALA A 172 5.14 -29.91 19.17
C ALA A 172 5.19 -30.63 20.54
N SER A 173 6.35 -30.59 21.21
CA SER A 173 6.46 -31.17 22.56
C SER A 173 5.60 -30.42 23.59
N GLY A 174 5.44 -29.11 23.43
CA GLY A 174 4.56 -28.28 24.26
C GLY A 174 3.08 -28.62 24.08
N LEU A 175 2.67 -28.87 22.83
CA LEU A 175 1.31 -29.33 22.50
C LEU A 175 1.04 -30.72 23.05
N TYR A 176 1.99 -31.64 22.89
CA TYR A 176 1.88 -33.01 23.41
C TYR A 176 1.82 -33.06 24.97
N LYS A 177 2.56 -32.19 25.62
CA LYS A 177 2.57 -32.06 27.10
C LYS A 177 1.39 -31.23 27.64
N GLY A 178 0.46 -30.81 26.79
CA GLY A 178 -0.71 -30.00 27.20
C GLY A 178 -0.38 -28.58 27.70
N LYS A 179 0.88 -28.12 27.49
CA LYS A 179 1.32 -26.79 27.93
C LYS A 179 0.89 -25.65 26.98
N LEU A 180 0.40 -25.99 25.77
CA LEU A 180 -0.07 -25.04 24.77
C LEU A 180 -1.53 -25.34 24.43
N SER A 181 -2.35 -24.32 24.38
CA SER A 181 -3.73 -24.42 23.94
C SER A 181 -3.81 -24.88 22.49
N ARG A 182 -4.76 -25.77 22.19
CA ARG A 182 -5.02 -26.19 20.82
C ARG A 182 -5.70 -25.06 20.05
N ILE A 183 -5.52 -25.00 18.72
CA ILE A 183 -6.17 -24.01 17.84
C ILE A 183 -7.69 -23.98 18.03
N LYS A 184 -8.30 -25.10 18.44
CA LYS A 184 -9.74 -25.18 18.74
C LYS A 184 -10.19 -24.32 19.93
N ASP A 185 -9.25 -23.95 20.81
CA ASP A 185 -9.53 -23.17 22.02
C ASP A 185 -9.46 -21.66 21.75
N ILE A 186 -9.16 -21.24 20.51
CA ILE A 186 -9.15 -19.83 20.13
C ILE A 186 -10.61 -19.34 20.03
N PRO A 187 -11.02 -18.38 20.87
CA PRO A 187 -12.38 -17.87 20.82
C PRO A 187 -12.66 -17.23 19.46
N ARG A 188 -13.82 -17.54 18.88
CA ARG A 188 -14.29 -16.86 17.68
C ARG A 188 -14.75 -15.46 18.06
N THR A 189 -14.04 -14.46 17.57
CA THR A 189 -14.40 -13.06 17.76
C THR A 189 -14.76 -12.44 16.41
N ARG A 190 -15.39 -11.25 16.43
CA ARG A 190 -15.66 -10.49 15.21
C ARG A 190 -14.38 -10.08 14.47
N PHE A 191 -13.25 -10.07 15.15
CA PHE A 191 -11.94 -9.75 14.55
C PHE A 191 -11.33 -10.91 13.77
N ASN A 192 -11.82 -12.13 13.95
CA ASN A 192 -11.33 -13.34 13.27
C ASN A 192 -12.16 -13.68 12.02
N THR A 193 -12.84 -12.71 11.44
CA THR A 193 -13.66 -12.86 10.24
C THR A 193 -13.06 -12.09 9.06
N ASN A 194 -13.41 -12.51 7.86
CA ASN A 194 -13.01 -11.79 6.66
C ASN A 194 -13.55 -10.35 6.69
N VAL A 195 -12.67 -9.40 6.36
CA VAL A 195 -13.06 -7.98 6.29
C VAL A 195 -13.88 -7.75 5.03
N SER A 196 -15.10 -7.22 5.21
CA SER A 196 -15.97 -6.83 4.11
C SER A 196 -15.37 -5.69 3.26
N PRO A 197 -15.69 -5.58 1.97
CA PRO A 197 -15.32 -4.40 1.17
C PRO A 197 -16.06 -3.13 1.60
N HIS A 198 -17.14 -3.25 2.37
CA HIS A 198 -17.85 -2.09 2.89
C HIS A 198 -16.98 -1.36 3.91
N ARG A 199 -16.86 -0.06 3.73
CA ARG A 199 -16.11 0.82 4.61
C ARG A 199 -17.04 1.88 5.17
N VAL A 200 -16.87 2.15 6.46
CA VAL A 200 -17.47 3.29 7.15
C VAL A 200 -16.30 4.15 7.61
N PHE A 201 -16.38 5.43 7.34
CA PHE A 201 -15.42 6.41 7.80
C PHE A 201 -16.12 7.34 8.77
N ASP A 202 -15.52 7.57 9.92
CA ASP A 202 -15.94 8.52 10.92
C ASP A 202 -14.71 9.01 11.69
N ALA A 203 -14.82 10.15 12.34
CA ALA A 203 -13.80 10.68 13.23
C ALA A 203 -14.41 11.03 14.58
N VAL A 204 -13.68 10.75 15.62
CA VAL A 204 -14.03 11.02 17.01
C VAL A 204 -13.32 12.27 17.51
#